data_7cb944dc931cad0117ae11deb095fd7e
#
_entry.id   7cb944dc931cad0117ae11deb095fd7e
#
_cell.length_a   1.000
_cell.length_b   1.000
_cell.length_c   1.000
_cell.angle_alpha   90.00
_cell.angle_beta   90.00
_cell.angle_gamma   90.00
#
_symmetry.space_group_name_H-M   'P 1'
#
loop_
_entity.id
_entity.type
_entity.pdbx_description
1 polymer ?
#
loop_
_entity_poly.entity_id
_entity_poly.type
_entity_poly.pdbx_seq_one_letter_code
_entity_poly.pdbx_strand_id
1 'polypeptide(L)'
;MNSVETDRNLSPEGVKRARAEIGKAAIAQLNDLAAPSPAVERRMKALNEKTDAALAEGSAQNSTQGQVASEIRSYVANSDAPAMTAHRLIGNKKALAAVLDAPAFLSGLNDDEHNALRSRAGASTDSGKEAQEIGKALEVNNGTVRQAVGKIAQRAHLQHHDGDWNLG
;
A
#
# COMPACT_ATOMS: atom_id res chain seq x y z
N MET A 1 -25.45 -22.38 4.14
CA MET A 1 -24.86 -23.72 3.90
C MET A 1 -25.70 -24.86 4.48
N ASN A 2 -26.33 -24.70 5.63
CA ASN A 2 -27.13 -25.77 6.27
C ASN A 2 -28.35 -26.24 5.43
N SER A 3 -28.93 -25.42 4.56
CA SER A 3 -30.10 -25.80 3.75
C SER A 3 -29.78 -26.83 2.66
N VAL A 4 -28.54 -26.88 2.17
CA VAL A 4 -28.11 -27.86 1.15
C VAL A 4 -27.90 -29.26 1.74
N GLU A 5 -27.50 -29.34 3.02
CA GLU A 5 -27.29 -30.62 3.71
C GLU A 5 -28.60 -31.36 4.04
N THR A 6 -29.70 -30.62 4.13
CA THR A 6 -31.01 -31.13 4.48
C THR A 6 -31.90 -31.42 3.26
N ASP A 7 -31.45 -31.09 2.05
CA ASP A 7 -32.21 -31.37 0.82
C ASP A 7 -32.12 -32.87 0.46
N ARG A 8 -33.19 -33.60 0.79
CA ARG A 8 -33.32 -35.05 0.54
C ARG A 8 -33.34 -35.43 -0.94
N ASN A 9 -33.45 -34.45 -1.86
CA ASN A 9 -33.50 -34.70 -3.31
C ASN A 9 -32.10 -34.65 -3.95
N LEU A 10 -31.06 -34.30 -3.22
CA LEU A 10 -29.69 -34.25 -3.74
C LEU A 10 -28.93 -35.54 -3.39
N SER A 11 -28.25 -36.10 -4.38
CA SER A 11 -27.24 -37.14 -4.14
C SER A 11 -26.06 -36.55 -3.33
N PRO A 12 -25.23 -37.38 -2.65
CA PRO A 12 -24.04 -36.91 -1.96
C PRO A 12 -23.11 -36.04 -2.83
N GLU A 13 -22.97 -36.43 -4.12
CA GLU A 13 -22.22 -35.67 -5.13
C GLU A 13 -22.91 -34.34 -5.46
N GLY A 14 -24.23 -34.32 -5.55
CA GLY A 14 -25.03 -33.11 -5.76
C GLY A 14 -24.86 -32.11 -4.60
N VAL A 15 -24.88 -32.59 -3.36
CA VAL A 15 -24.62 -31.79 -2.16
C VAL A 15 -23.20 -31.18 -2.21
N LYS A 16 -22.19 -31.99 -2.59
CA LYS A 16 -20.79 -31.52 -2.71
C LYS A 16 -20.67 -30.38 -3.73
N ARG A 17 -21.26 -30.55 -4.92
CA ARG A 17 -21.26 -29.52 -5.97
C ARG A 17 -22.00 -28.27 -5.57
N ALA A 18 -23.22 -28.39 -5.04
CA ALA A 18 -23.99 -27.23 -4.58
C ALA A 18 -23.26 -26.44 -3.49
N ARG A 19 -22.59 -27.12 -2.55
CA ARG A 19 -21.78 -26.48 -1.52
C ARG A 19 -20.59 -25.72 -2.12
N ALA A 20 -19.92 -26.31 -3.12
CA ALA A 20 -18.81 -25.68 -3.82
C ALA A 20 -19.25 -24.41 -4.56
N GLU A 21 -20.38 -24.44 -5.27
CA GLU A 21 -20.90 -23.25 -5.98
C GLU A 21 -21.30 -22.13 -5.01
N ILE A 22 -21.94 -22.44 -3.90
CA ILE A 22 -22.25 -21.47 -2.85
C ILE A 22 -20.96 -20.91 -2.25
N GLY A 23 -19.95 -21.75 -2.03
CA GLY A 23 -18.64 -21.33 -1.53
C GLY A 23 -17.95 -20.37 -2.48
N LYS A 24 -17.90 -20.67 -3.77
CA LYS A 24 -17.32 -19.80 -4.81
C LYS A 24 -18.02 -18.44 -4.88
N ALA A 25 -19.36 -18.45 -4.90
CA ALA A 25 -20.15 -17.22 -4.92
C ALA A 25 -19.89 -16.33 -3.68
N ALA A 26 -19.82 -16.93 -2.49
CA ALA A 26 -19.51 -16.23 -1.27
C ALA A 26 -18.08 -15.67 -1.26
N ILE A 27 -17.09 -16.40 -1.78
CA ILE A 27 -15.71 -15.94 -1.92
C ILE A 27 -15.64 -14.75 -2.87
N ALA A 28 -16.33 -14.80 -4.02
CA ALA A 28 -16.39 -13.68 -4.96
C ALA A 28 -16.94 -12.41 -4.30
N GLN A 29 -18.08 -12.50 -3.59
CA GLN A 29 -18.64 -11.38 -2.84
C GLN A 29 -17.70 -10.82 -1.76
N LEU A 30 -16.97 -11.67 -1.04
CA LEU A 30 -16.00 -11.22 -0.05
C LEU A 30 -14.82 -10.50 -0.69
N ASN A 31 -14.34 -10.96 -1.84
CA ASN A 31 -13.26 -10.30 -2.57
C ASN A 31 -13.69 -8.92 -3.08
N ASP A 32 -14.95 -8.78 -3.56
CA ASP A 32 -15.50 -7.49 -3.95
C ASP A 32 -15.59 -6.51 -2.76
N LEU A 33 -15.95 -7.02 -1.57
CA LEU A 33 -15.97 -6.23 -0.33
C LEU A 33 -14.56 -5.86 0.19
N ALA A 34 -13.54 -6.63 -0.17
CA ALA A 34 -12.15 -6.34 0.19
C ALA A 34 -11.55 -5.22 -0.66
N ALA A 35 -12.03 -5.05 -1.90
CA ALA A 35 -11.56 -4.00 -2.78
C ALA A 35 -11.86 -2.61 -2.20
N PRO A 36 -10.89 -1.66 -2.25
CA PRO A 36 -11.16 -0.31 -1.82
C PRO A 36 -12.26 0.30 -2.68
N SER A 37 -13.22 0.97 -2.04
CA SER A 37 -14.26 1.67 -2.79
C SER A 37 -13.66 2.81 -3.65
N PRO A 38 -14.30 3.21 -4.77
CA PRO A 38 -13.83 4.33 -5.59
C PRO A 38 -13.69 5.65 -4.82
N ALA A 39 -14.41 5.81 -3.71
CA ALA A 39 -14.29 6.96 -2.82
C ALA A 39 -12.98 6.91 -2.03
N VAL A 40 -12.60 5.74 -1.52
CA VAL A 40 -11.34 5.52 -0.80
C VAL A 40 -10.16 5.71 -1.74
N GLU A 41 -10.21 5.17 -2.95
CA GLU A 41 -9.16 5.34 -3.96
C GLU A 41 -8.93 6.82 -4.30
N ARG A 42 -10.02 7.57 -4.56
CA ARG A 42 -9.95 9.02 -4.80
C ARG A 42 -9.37 9.77 -3.60
N ARG A 43 -9.74 9.39 -2.37
CA ARG A 43 -9.20 10.01 -1.16
C ARG A 43 -7.70 9.73 -1.03
N MET A 44 -7.27 8.50 -1.23
CA MET A 44 -5.86 8.12 -1.20
C MET A 44 -5.04 8.90 -2.24
N LYS A 45 -5.56 9.00 -3.47
CA LYS A 45 -4.91 9.79 -4.53
C LYS A 45 -4.75 11.26 -4.11
N ALA A 46 -5.82 11.88 -3.63
CA ALA A 46 -5.79 13.28 -3.17
C ALA A 46 -4.82 13.50 -1.99
N LEU A 47 -4.71 12.54 -1.08
CA LEU A 47 -3.76 12.59 0.04
C LEU A 47 -2.31 12.46 -0.45
N ASN A 48 -2.04 11.58 -1.40
CA ASN A 48 -0.71 11.44 -2.00
C ASN A 48 -0.29 12.72 -2.74
N GLU A 49 -1.18 13.32 -3.54
CA GLU A 49 -0.93 14.60 -4.22
C GLU A 49 -0.63 15.73 -3.21
N LYS A 50 -1.36 15.80 -2.09
CA LYS A 50 -1.08 16.77 -1.01
C LYS A 50 0.25 16.50 -0.32
N THR A 51 0.60 15.25 -0.12
CA THR A 51 1.88 14.86 0.47
C THR A 51 3.04 15.26 -0.43
N ASP A 52 2.95 14.98 -1.72
CA ASP A 52 3.97 15.38 -2.69
C ASP A 52 4.10 16.91 -2.78
N ALA A 53 2.99 17.64 -2.77
CA ALA A 53 3.02 19.11 -2.72
C ALA A 53 3.70 19.63 -1.44
N ALA A 54 3.42 19.04 -0.29
CA ALA A 54 4.04 19.42 0.98
C ALA A 54 5.56 19.13 1.00
N LEU A 55 6.00 18.04 0.38
CA LEU A 55 7.42 17.73 0.23
C LEU A 55 8.12 18.68 -0.73
N ALA A 56 7.42 19.18 -1.76
CA ALA A 56 7.95 20.12 -2.74
C ALA A 56 7.97 21.58 -2.26
N GLU A 57 7.35 21.94 -1.12
CA GLU A 57 7.33 23.31 -0.61
C GLU A 57 8.71 23.94 -0.40
N GLY A 58 9.75 23.12 -0.21
CA GLY A 58 11.14 23.55 -0.03
C GLY A 58 11.96 23.65 -1.32
N SER A 59 11.37 23.31 -2.47
CA SER A 59 12.08 23.23 -3.75
C SER A 59 12.68 24.55 -4.18
N ALA A 60 13.84 24.50 -4.84
CA ALA A 60 14.56 25.69 -5.29
C ALA A 60 13.77 26.44 -6.37
N GLN A 61 13.52 27.73 -6.14
CA GLN A 61 12.73 28.59 -7.02
C GLN A 61 13.60 29.51 -7.92
N ASN A 62 14.92 29.57 -7.67
CA ASN A 62 15.87 30.42 -8.41
C ASN A 62 17.28 29.82 -8.38
N SER A 63 18.19 30.42 -9.15
CA SER A 63 19.58 29.93 -9.29
C SER A 63 20.36 29.91 -7.97
N THR A 64 20.19 30.90 -7.11
CA THR A 64 20.86 30.94 -5.80
C THR A 64 20.39 29.81 -4.89
N GLN A 65 19.07 29.56 -4.85
CA GLN A 65 18.52 28.42 -4.10
C GLN A 65 18.95 27.08 -4.72
N GLY A 66 19.11 27.03 -6.05
CA GLY A 66 19.66 25.85 -6.76
C GLY A 66 21.11 25.56 -6.36
N GLN A 67 21.94 26.59 -6.17
CA GLN A 67 23.30 26.43 -5.66
C GLN A 67 23.29 25.87 -4.23
N VAL A 68 22.50 26.45 -3.34
CA VAL A 68 22.34 25.96 -1.96
C VAL A 68 21.85 24.50 -1.95
N ALA A 69 20.89 24.16 -2.79
CA ALA A 69 20.41 22.79 -2.93
C ALA A 69 21.52 21.83 -3.39
N SER A 70 22.40 22.28 -4.30
CA SER A 70 23.57 21.51 -4.72
C SER A 70 24.58 21.29 -3.60
N GLU A 71 24.84 22.33 -2.78
CA GLU A 71 25.73 22.24 -1.61
C GLU A 71 25.19 21.26 -0.56
N ILE A 72 23.85 21.29 -0.32
CA ILE A 72 23.19 20.36 0.59
C ILE A 72 23.36 18.90 0.10
N ARG A 73 23.15 18.65 -1.20
CA ARG A 73 23.35 17.31 -1.77
C ARG A 73 24.81 16.86 -1.63
N SER A 74 25.77 17.75 -1.93
CA SER A 74 27.18 17.46 -1.77
C SER A 74 27.56 17.18 -0.31
N TYR A 75 26.98 17.91 0.63
CA TYR A 75 27.16 17.63 2.06
C TYR A 75 26.66 16.25 2.45
N VAL A 76 25.48 15.85 1.98
CA VAL A 76 24.92 14.51 2.22
C VAL A 76 25.81 13.44 1.59
N ALA A 77 26.15 13.60 0.31
CA ALA A 77 26.96 12.64 -0.44
C ALA A 77 28.35 12.39 0.15
N ASN A 78 28.98 13.43 0.70
CA ASN A 78 30.31 13.36 1.29
C ASN A 78 30.32 12.99 2.79
N SER A 79 29.16 12.68 3.38
CA SER A 79 29.10 12.22 4.77
C SER A 79 29.43 10.73 4.87
N ASP A 80 29.89 10.29 6.05
CA ASP A 80 30.21 8.87 6.32
C ASP A 80 29.00 7.94 6.18
N ALA A 81 27.78 8.48 6.30
CA ALA A 81 26.53 7.74 6.22
C ALA A 81 25.46 8.59 5.51
N PRO A 82 25.46 8.67 4.16
CA PRO A 82 24.56 9.52 3.39
C PRO A 82 23.07 9.32 3.72
N ALA A 83 22.61 8.09 3.80
CA ALA A 83 21.23 7.77 4.12
C ALA A 83 20.82 8.30 5.52
N MET A 84 21.66 8.11 6.53
CA MET A 84 21.40 8.60 7.88
C MET A 84 21.42 10.14 7.94
N THR A 85 22.36 10.76 7.23
CA THR A 85 22.46 12.22 7.13
C THR A 85 21.22 12.81 6.47
N ALA A 86 20.76 12.22 5.34
CA ALA A 86 19.54 12.60 4.66
C ALA A 86 18.31 12.48 5.59
N HIS A 87 18.19 11.41 6.37
CA HIS A 87 17.09 11.25 7.33
C HIS A 87 17.03 12.34 8.40
N ARG A 88 18.16 12.89 8.83
CA ARG A 88 18.21 13.99 9.79
C ARG A 88 17.66 15.31 9.21
N LEU A 89 17.54 15.41 7.89
CA LEU A 89 17.01 16.59 7.20
C LEU A 89 15.48 16.64 7.16
N ILE A 90 14.75 15.58 7.56
CA ILE A 90 13.28 15.50 7.48
C ILE A 90 12.59 16.70 8.16
N GLY A 91 13.16 17.25 9.24
CA GLY A 91 12.64 18.44 9.90
C GLY A 91 12.89 19.78 9.17
N ASN A 92 13.70 19.79 8.12
CA ASN A 92 14.06 20.98 7.35
C ASN A 92 13.54 20.85 5.90
N LYS A 93 12.42 21.51 5.61
CA LYS A 93 11.74 21.42 4.30
C LYS A 93 12.67 21.73 3.12
N LYS A 94 13.51 22.78 3.22
CA LYS A 94 14.42 23.16 2.14
C LYS A 94 15.53 22.14 1.91
N ALA A 95 16.13 21.67 2.98
CA ALA A 95 17.19 20.68 2.89
C ALA A 95 16.67 19.31 2.41
N LEU A 96 15.50 18.92 2.87
CA LEU A 96 14.82 17.71 2.43
C LEU A 96 14.46 17.77 0.95
N ALA A 97 13.83 18.87 0.50
CA ALA A 97 13.47 19.06 -0.90
C ALA A 97 14.72 19.05 -1.81
N ALA A 98 15.82 19.69 -1.37
CA ALA A 98 17.09 19.64 -2.10
C ALA A 98 17.57 18.22 -2.43
N VAL A 99 17.34 17.28 -1.52
CA VAL A 99 17.68 15.86 -1.72
C VAL A 99 16.62 15.14 -2.57
N LEU A 100 15.33 15.36 -2.31
CA LEU A 100 14.24 14.63 -2.94
C LEU A 100 13.94 15.07 -4.38
N ASP A 101 14.27 16.31 -4.76
CA ASP A 101 14.02 16.86 -6.11
C ASP A 101 15.08 16.44 -7.13
N ALA A 102 16.15 15.81 -6.69
CA ALA A 102 17.26 15.40 -7.54
C ALA A 102 17.39 13.88 -7.61
N PRO A 103 18.03 13.34 -8.64
CA PRO A 103 18.38 11.94 -8.69
C PRO A 103 19.16 11.48 -7.46
N ALA A 104 18.84 10.29 -6.94
CA ALA A 104 19.37 9.74 -5.69
C ALA A 104 20.91 9.80 -5.60
N PHE A 105 21.60 9.45 -6.69
CA PHE A 105 23.06 9.39 -6.74
C PHE A 105 23.75 10.75 -6.48
N LEU A 106 23.09 11.88 -6.75
CA LEU A 106 23.63 13.22 -6.48
C LEU A 106 23.75 13.51 -4.97
N SER A 107 23.06 12.76 -4.16
CA SER A 107 23.15 12.81 -2.69
C SER A 107 23.86 11.59 -2.10
N GLY A 108 24.52 10.78 -2.92
CA GLY A 108 25.19 9.55 -2.47
C GLY A 108 24.22 8.46 -1.98
N LEU A 109 22.96 8.53 -2.39
CA LEU A 109 21.92 7.55 -2.06
C LEU A 109 21.71 6.59 -3.23
N ASN A 110 21.30 5.37 -2.94
CA ASN A 110 20.68 4.51 -3.93
C ASN A 110 19.16 4.79 -4.02
N ASP A 111 18.48 4.20 -5.02
CA ASP A 111 17.04 4.44 -5.25
C ASP A 111 16.18 3.95 -4.09
N ASP A 112 16.53 2.84 -3.44
CA ASP A 112 15.78 2.31 -2.29
C ASP A 112 15.89 3.24 -1.07
N GLU A 113 17.07 3.76 -0.80
CA GLU A 113 17.31 4.73 0.29
C GLU A 113 16.58 6.05 0.02
N HIS A 114 16.57 6.51 -1.23
CA HIS A 114 15.86 7.72 -1.63
C HIS A 114 14.34 7.54 -1.50
N ASN A 115 13.80 6.41 -1.92
CA ASN A 115 12.39 6.06 -1.77
C ASN A 115 11.99 5.90 -0.31
N ALA A 116 12.84 5.28 0.52
CA ALA A 116 12.63 5.18 1.97
C ALA A 116 12.61 6.55 2.64
N LEU A 117 13.52 7.47 2.25
CA LEU A 117 13.53 8.85 2.73
C LEU A 117 12.23 9.57 2.36
N ARG A 118 11.79 9.50 1.10
CA ARG A 118 10.52 10.09 0.62
C ARG A 118 9.32 9.55 1.39
N SER A 119 9.23 8.24 1.57
CA SER A 119 8.15 7.58 2.31
C SER A 119 8.09 8.05 3.76
N ARG A 120 9.24 8.11 4.44
CA ARG A 120 9.32 8.54 5.84
C ARG A 120 9.01 10.04 6.00
N ALA A 121 9.49 10.86 5.09
CA ALA A 121 9.18 12.29 5.07
C ALA A 121 7.69 12.53 4.80
N GLY A 122 7.11 11.83 3.82
CA GLY A 122 5.68 11.86 3.53
C GLY A 122 4.84 11.49 4.75
N ALA A 123 5.21 10.40 5.45
CA ALA A 123 4.55 9.95 6.67
C ALA A 123 4.60 10.97 7.83
N SER A 124 5.49 11.95 7.79
CA SER A 124 5.55 13.03 8.79
C SER A 124 4.56 14.15 8.51
N THR A 125 4.02 14.25 7.30
CA THR A 125 2.99 15.25 6.93
C THR A 125 1.60 14.81 7.44
N ASP A 126 0.67 15.76 7.61
CA ASP A 126 -0.68 15.42 8.07
C ASP A 126 -1.44 14.59 7.04
N SER A 127 -1.28 14.89 5.74
CA SER A 127 -1.85 14.09 4.65
C SER A 127 -1.26 12.67 4.58
N GLY A 128 0.04 12.53 4.82
CA GLY A 128 0.70 11.22 4.85
C GLY A 128 0.29 10.38 6.06
N LYS A 129 0.10 10.99 7.23
CA LYS A 129 -0.46 10.29 8.41
C LYS A 129 -1.86 9.76 8.13
N GLU A 130 -2.75 10.60 7.55
CA GLU A 130 -4.10 10.17 7.18
C GLU A 130 -4.07 9.03 6.14
N ALA A 131 -3.21 9.13 5.14
CA ALA A 131 -3.04 8.06 4.13
C ALA A 131 -2.57 6.74 4.78
N GLN A 132 -1.65 6.79 5.74
CA GLN A 132 -1.22 5.61 6.50
C GLN A 132 -2.35 4.99 7.32
N GLU A 133 -3.19 5.81 7.95
CA GLU A 133 -4.35 5.32 8.73
C GLU A 133 -5.34 4.57 7.84
N ILE A 134 -5.66 5.14 6.66
CA ILE A 134 -6.50 4.46 5.67
C ILE A 134 -5.84 3.16 5.19
N GLY A 135 -4.54 3.18 4.90
CA GLY A 135 -3.78 2.00 4.50
C GLY A 135 -3.85 0.87 5.52
N LYS A 136 -3.63 1.19 6.81
CA LYS A 136 -3.77 0.23 7.91
C LYS A 136 -5.18 -0.35 8.02
N ALA A 137 -6.21 0.49 7.88
CA ALA A 137 -7.60 0.03 7.91
C ALA A 137 -7.91 -0.93 6.76
N LEU A 138 -7.41 -0.65 5.55
CA LEU A 138 -7.54 -1.55 4.39
C LEU A 138 -6.80 -2.88 4.61
N GLU A 139 -5.61 -2.85 5.20
CA GLU A 139 -4.83 -4.05 5.50
C GLU A 139 -5.56 -4.96 6.51
N VAL A 140 -6.13 -4.39 7.57
CA VAL A 140 -6.95 -5.11 8.55
C VAL A 140 -8.19 -5.72 7.89
N ASN A 141 -8.88 -4.96 7.04
CA ASN A 141 -10.04 -5.45 6.27
C ASN A 141 -9.64 -6.63 5.38
N ASN A 142 -8.57 -6.49 4.61
CA ASN A 142 -8.05 -7.54 3.73
C ASN A 142 -7.63 -8.80 4.52
N GLY A 143 -7.03 -8.64 5.68
CA GLY A 143 -6.69 -9.74 6.58
C GLY A 143 -7.93 -10.51 7.05
N THR A 144 -8.99 -9.79 7.43
CA THR A 144 -10.26 -10.37 7.85
C THR A 144 -10.94 -11.13 6.71
N VAL A 145 -10.96 -10.55 5.51
CA VAL A 145 -11.52 -11.20 4.32
C VAL A 145 -10.75 -12.48 3.97
N ARG A 146 -9.42 -12.44 3.97
CA ARG A 146 -8.59 -13.64 3.71
C ARG A 146 -8.90 -14.78 4.68
N GLN A 147 -9.08 -14.47 5.96
CA GLN A 147 -9.47 -15.48 6.96
C GLN A 147 -10.86 -16.06 6.70
N ALA A 148 -11.84 -15.22 6.33
CA ALA A 148 -13.18 -15.65 6.00
C ALA A 148 -13.19 -16.54 4.74
N VAL A 149 -12.46 -16.13 3.69
CA VAL A 149 -12.27 -16.92 2.47
C VAL A 149 -11.68 -18.30 2.76
N GLY A 150 -10.62 -18.36 3.59
CA GLY A 150 -10.01 -19.62 4.00
C GLY A 150 -10.99 -20.56 4.70
N LYS A 151 -11.82 -20.04 5.61
CA LYS A 151 -12.85 -20.82 6.31
C LYS A 151 -13.95 -21.32 5.36
N ILE A 152 -14.36 -20.51 4.39
CA ILE A 152 -15.36 -20.89 3.38
C ILE A 152 -14.79 -21.96 2.46
N ALA A 153 -13.58 -21.77 1.95
CA ALA A 153 -12.90 -22.74 1.09
C ALA A 153 -12.77 -24.10 1.76
N GLN A 154 -12.34 -24.13 3.02
CA GLN A 154 -12.24 -25.36 3.81
C GLN A 154 -13.60 -26.07 3.94
N ARG A 155 -14.67 -25.33 4.29
CA ARG A 155 -16.02 -25.90 4.46
C ARG A 155 -16.64 -26.36 3.15
N ALA A 156 -16.29 -25.73 2.04
CA ALA A 156 -16.78 -26.06 0.71
C ALA A 156 -15.89 -27.07 -0.02
N HIS A 157 -14.79 -27.54 0.61
CA HIS A 157 -13.78 -28.41 0.01
C HIS A 157 -13.21 -27.83 -1.30
N LEU A 158 -12.96 -26.52 -1.31
CA LEU A 158 -12.37 -25.81 -2.44
C LEU A 158 -10.86 -25.73 -2.29
N GLN A 159 -10.13 -25.89 -3.39
CA GLN A 159 -8.71 -25.62 -3.51
C GLN A 159 -8.50 -24.49 -4.52
N HIS A 160 -7.58 -23.59 -4.21
CA HIS A 160 -7.20 -22.52 -5.13
C HIS A 160 -6.09 -23.00 -6.04
N HIS A 161 -6.32 -22.98 -7.35
CA HIS A 161 -5.36 -23.37 -8.36
C HIS A 161 -5.48 -22.45 -9.58
N ASP A 162 -4.35 -21.91 -10.07
CA ASP A 162 -4.25 -21.04 -11.25
C ASP A 162 -5.24 -19.85 -11.27
N GLY A 163 -5.50 -19.26 -10.11
CA GLY A 163 -6.42 -18.12 -9.99
C GLY A 163 -7.89 -18.50 -9.74
N ASP A 164 -8.25 -19.79 -9.81
CA ASP A 164 -9.61 -20.26 -9.64
C ASP A 164 -9.79 -21.18 -8.43
N TRP A 165 -11.02 -21.21 -7.89
CA TRP A 165 -11.43 -22.12 -6.83
C TRP A 165 -12.10 -23.36 -7.41
N ASN A 166 -11.50 -24.54 -7.20
CA ASN A 166 -11.98 -25.82 -7.69
C ASN A 166 -12.24 -26.81 -6.55
N LEU A 167 -13.10 -27.83 -6.81
CA LEU A 167 -13.29 -28.93 -5.87
C LEU A 167 -11.99 -29.73 -5.72
N GLY A 168 -11.54 -29.89 -4.49
CA GLY A 168 -10.42 -30.74 -4.13
C GLY A 168 -10.85 -32.21 -3.92
#